data_0130235f722d51b3da0a2c47d8f7f5df
#
_entry.id   0130235f722d51b3da0a2c47d8f7f5df
#
_cell.length_a   1.000
_cell.length_b   1.000
_cell.length_c   1.000
_cell.angle_alpha   90.00
_cell.angle_beta   90.00
_cell.angle_gamma   90.00
#
_symmetry.space_group_name_H-M   'P 1'
#
loop_
_entity.id
_entity.type
_entity.pdbx_description
1 polymer ?
#
loop_
_entity_poly.entity_id
_entity_poly.type
_entity_poly.pdbx_seq_one_letter_code
_entity_poly.pdbx_strand_id
1 'polypeptide(L)'
;MLAGFRAVETERHEPLFRDPLAAKLTGHRGKKILAALPRTFLGAWSVVIRTVIIDDRIKLAIGEGVDTILNLGAGLDTRPYRMDLPKTLRWVEFD
;
A
#
# COMPACT_ATOMS: atom_id res chain seq x y z
N MET A 1 -8.36 -2.53 -8.05
CA MET A 1 -7.33 -1.98 -8.96
C MET A 1 -6.11 -1.42 -8.22
N LEU A 2 -6.27 -0.61 -7.18
CA LEU A 2 -5.13 -0.07 -6.43
C LEU A 2 -4.26 -1.17 -5.80
N ALA A 3 -4.87 -2.20 -5.21
CA ALA A 3 -4.14 -3.35 -4.68
C ALA A 3 -3.33 -4.06 -5.78
N GLY A 4 -3.87 -4.12 -6.98
CA GLY A 4 -3.18 -4.71 -8.13
C GLY A 4 -1.90 -3.97 -8.50
N PHE A 5 -1.91 -2.65 -8.47
CA PHE A 5 -0.70 -1.86 -8.71
C PHE A 5 0.35 -2.09 -7.63
N ARG A 6 -0.07 -2.23 -6.37
CA ARG A 6 0.85 -2.57 -5.28
C ARG A 6 1.44 -3.97 -5.45
N ALA A 7 0.63 -4.93 -5.93
CA ALA A 7 1.11 -6.28 -6.22
C ALA A 7 2.19 -6.29 -7.30
N VAL A 8 1.99 -5.54 -8.38
CA VAL A 8 2.98 -5.41 -9.46
C VAL A 8 4.29 -4.82 -8.95
N GLU A 9 4.24 -3.77 -8.13
CA GLU A 9 5.45 -3.18 -7.55
C GLU A 9 6.20 -4.18 -6.68
N THR A 10 5.48 -4.96 -5.88
CA THR A 10 6.07 -5.95 -4.98
C THR A 10 6.89 -7.01 -5.74
N GLU A 11 6.47 -7.37 -6.94
CA GLU A 11 7.12 -8.38 -7.77
C GLU A 11 8.30 -7.85 -8.59
N ARG A 12 8.55 -6.54 -8.58
CA ARG A 12 9.70 -5.97 -9.30
C ARG A 12 11.01 -6.42 -8.65
N HIS A 13 12.10 -6.44 -9.46
CA HIS A 13 13.43 -6.82 -8.98
C HIS A 13 13.90 -5.95 -7.82
N GLU A 14 13.72 -4.64 -7.92
CA GLU A 14 14.04 -3.69 -6.85
C GLU A 14 12.79 -2.87 -6.50
N PRO A 15 11.84 -3.45 -5.75
CA PRO A 15 10.60 -2.75 -5.45
C PRO A 15 10.82 -1.62 -4.46
N LEU A 16 10.06 -0.53 -4.64
CA LEU A 16 10.07 0.59 -3.70
C LEU A 16 9.40 0.25 -2.37
N PHE A 17 8.51 -0.74 -2.38
CA PHE A 17 7.88 -1.32 -1.19
C PHE A 17 7.46 -2.75 -1.51
N ARG A 18 7.14 -3.50 -0.47
CA ARG A 18 6.59 -4.86 -0.60
C ARG A 18 5.25 -4.95 0.10
N ASP A 19 4.27 -5.46 -0.63
CA ASP A 19 2.91 -5.69 -0.11
C ASP A 19 2.48 -7.10 -0.49
N PRO A 20 2.85 -8.10 0.32
CA PRO A 20 2.58 -9.51 -0.01
C PRO A 20 1.09 -9.86 -0.02
N LEU A 21 0.24 -9.05 0.61
CA LEU A 21 -1.20 -9.28 0.60
C LEU A 21 -1.89 -8.70 -0.62
N ALA A 22 -1.25 -7.78 -1.34
CA ALA A 22 -1.86 -7.07 -2.46
C ALA A 22 -2.30 -8.02 -3.58
N ALA A 23 -1.51 -9.04 -3.87
CA ALA A 23 -1.85 -10.02 -4.91
C ALA A 23 -3.13 -10.80 -4.57
N LYS A 24 -3.30 -11.17 -3.30
CA LYS A 24 -4.51 -11.85 -2.82
C LYS A 24 -5.73 -10.95 -2.87
N LEU A 25 -5.56 -9.69 -2.48
CA LEU A 25 -6.64 -8.70 -2.49
C LEU A 25 -7.06 -8.31 -3.90
N THR A 26 -6.14 -8.32 -4.86
CA THR A 26 -6.43 -8.03 -6.26
C THR A 26 -7.33 -9.09 -6.88
N GLY A 27 -7.07 -10.37 -6.57
CA GLY A 27 -7.81 -11.49 -7.12
C GLY A 27 -7.54 -11.71 -8.61
N HIS A 28 -8.14 -12.78 -9.16
CA HIS A 28 -7.95 -13.17 -10.55
C HIS A 28 -8.51 -12.14 -11.54
N ARG A 29 -9.69 -11.60 -11.26
CA ARG A 29 -10.36 -10.62 -12.11
C ARG A 29 -9.59 -9.30 -12.15
N GLY A 30 -9.07 -8.86 -11.00
CA GLY A 30 -8.24 -7.66 -10.93
C GLY A 30 -6.97 -7.79 -11.75
N LYS A 31 -6.33 -8.97 -11.73
CA LYS A 31 -5.13 -9.23 -12.54
C LYS A 31 -5.42 -9.13 -14.04
N LYS A 32 -6.57 -9.64 -14.49
CA LYS A 32 -6.97 -9.52 -15.90
C LYS A 32 -7.18 -8.07 -16.31
N ILE A 33 -7.80 -7.27 -15.45
CA ILE A 33 -8.03 -5.84 -15.71
C ILE A 33 -6.69 -5.13 -15.84
N LEU A 34 -5.75 -5.40 -14.94
CA LEU A 34 -4.40 -4.80 -14.98
C LEU A 34 -3.64 -5.17 -16.25
N ALA A 35 -3.72 -6.43 -16.66
CA ALA A 35 -3.05 -6.90 -17.86
C ALA A 35 -3.57 -6.22 -19.14
N ALA A 36 -4.81 -5.75 -19.12
CA ALA A 36 -5.43 -5.03 -20.23
C ALA A 36 -5.07 -3.54 -20.29
N LEU A 37 -4.46 -2.99 -19.22
CA LEU A 37 -4.07 -1.58 -19.17
C LEU A 37 -2.75 -1.35 -19.94
N PRO A 38 -2.62 -0.17 -20.61
CA PRO A 38 -1.36 0.19 -21.24
C PRO A 38 -0.21 0.28 -20.24
N ARG A 39 0.99 -0.15 -20.65
CA ARG A 39 2.19 -0.04 -19.81
C ARG A 39 2.53 1.41 -19.45
N THR A 40 2.08 2.37 -20.24
CA THR A 40 2.29 3.81 -20.03
C THR A 40 1.22 4.43 -19.15
N PHE A 41 0.38 3.63 -18.50
CA PHE A 41 -0.68 4.15 -17.65
C PHE A 41 -0.10 4.86 -16.43
N LEU A 42 -0.16 6.20 -16.44
CA LEU A 42 0.42 7.05 -15.40
C LEU A 42 -0.21 6.86 -14.01
N GLY A 43 -1.45 6.37 -13.95
CA GLY A 43 -2.14 6.08 -12.69
C GLY A 43 -1.40 5.04 -11.83
N ALA A 44 -0.72 4.07 -12.46
CA ALA A 44 0.06 3.07 -11.74
C ALA A 44 1.20 3.72 -10.95
N TRP A 45 1.94 4.63 -11.58
CA TRP A 45 3.02 5.35 -10.92
C TRP A 45 2.54 6.23 -9.78
N SER A 46 1.38 6.89 -9.94
CA SER A 46 0.83 7.73 -8.87
C SER A 46 0.47 6.90 -7.65
N VAL A 47 -0.05 5.68 -7.83
CA VAL A 47 -0.35 4.76 -6.72
C VAL A 47 0.93 4.35 -6.00
N VAL A 48 1.97 3.97 -6.74
CA VAL A 48 3.26 3.55 -6.17
C VAL A 48 3.91 4.68 -5.39
N ILE A 49 4.04 5.86 -5.99
CA ILE A 49 4.65 7.03 -5.35
C ILE A 49 3.87 7.45 -4.11
N ARG A 50 2.54 7.48 -4.20
CA ARG A 50 1.67 7.82 -3.08
C ARG A 50 1.87 6.85 -1.92
N THR A 51 1.97 5.55 -2.20
CA THR A 51 2.21 4.54 -1.19
C THR A 51 3.53 4.78 -0.47
N VAL A 52 4.60 5.02 -1.20
CA VAL A 52 5.93 5.29 -0.64
C VAL A 52 5.92 6.54 0.23
N ILE A 53 5.35 7.63 -0.26
CA ILE A 53 5.30 8.91 0.48
C ILE A 53 4.52 8.74 1.78
N ILE A 54 3.37 8.07 1.75
CA ILE A 54 2.55 7.86 2.95
C ILE A 54 3.28 6.94 3.94
N ASP A 55 3.91 5.87 3.46
CA ASP A 55 4.69 4.99 4.33
C ASP A 55 5.81 5.75 5.06
N ASP A 56 6.54 6.60 4.33
CA ASP A 56 7.62 7.40 4.91
C ASP A 56 7.10 8.42 5.91
N ARG A 57 5.96 9.04 5.63
CA ARG A 57 5.31 9.98 6.56
C ARG A 57 4.87 9.31 7.84
N ILE A 58 4.34 8.09 7.74
CA ILE A 58 3.95 7.30 8.92
C ILE A 58 5.17 6.98 9.76
N LYS A 59 6.25 6.51 9.16
CA LYS A 59 7.51 6.22 9.87
C LYS A 59 8.08 7.44 10.56
N LEU A 60 8.06 8.58 9.89
CA LEU A 60 8.54 9.85 10.45
C LEU A 60 7.68 10.27 11.65
N ALA A 61 6.36 10.21 11.52
CA ALA A 61 5.44 10.56 12.60
C ALA A 61 5.64 9.67 13.83
N ILE A 62 5.81 8.38 13.64
CA ILE A 62 6.10 7.43 14.73
C ILE A 62 7.41 7.80 15.42
N GLY A 63 8.45 8.15 14.66
CA GLY A 63 9.72 8.60 15.19
C GLY A 63 9.63 9.89 15.99
N GLU A 64 8.63 10.72 15.71
CA GLU A 64 8.34 11.97 16.43
C GLU A 64 7.46 11.77 17.67
N GLY A 65 7.06 10.54 17.97
CA GLY A 65 6.29 10.20 19.17
C GLY A 65 4.79 10.02 18.95
N VAL A 66 4.33 9.98 17.71
CA VAL A 66 2.92 9.68 17.42
C VAL A 66 2.62 8.23 17.81
N ASP A 67 1.56 8.01 18.58
CA ASP A 67 1.17 6.69 19.10
C ASP A 67 -0.15 6.18 18.54
N THR A 68 -0.84 6.97 17.74
CA THR A 68 -2.14 6.60 17.16
C THR A 68 -2.21 7.03 15.70
N ILE A 69 -2.59 6.13 14.83
CA ILE A 69 -2.86 6.38 13.41
C ILE A 69 -4.36 6.20 13.17
N LEU A 70 -4.98 7.20 12.58
CA LEU A 70 -6.38 7.13 12.17
C LEU A 70 -6.44 7.07 10.64
N ASN A 71 -6.90 5.96 10.09
CA ASN A 71 -6.98 5.73 8.66
C ASN A 71 -8.45 5.84 8.21
N LEU A 72 -8.79 6.94 7.57
CA LEU A 72 -10.13 7.18 7.06
C LEU A 72 -10.26 6.68 5.63
N GLY A 73 -11.33 5.92 5.36
CA GLY A 73 -11.52 5.32 4.05
C GLY A 73 -10.46 4.28 3.72
N ALA A 74 -10.14 3.42 4.69
CA ALA A 74 -9.01 2.49 4.63
C ALA A 74 -9.07 1.53 3.44
N GLY A 75 -10.25 1.06 3.07
CA GLY A 75 -10.41 0.09 1.97
C GLY A 75 -9.50 -1.12 2.16
N LEU A 76 -8.71 -1.44 1.14
CA LEU A 76 -7.78 -2.58 1.13
C LEU A 76 -6.35 -2.17 1.51
N ASP A 77 -6.20 -1.22 2.43
CA ASP A 77 -4.88 -0.82 2.94
C ASP A 77 -4.29 -1.95 3.81
N THR A 78 -3.09 -2.38 3.48
CA THR A 78 -2.41 -3.49 4.16
C THR A 78 -1.32 -3.02 5.12
N ARG A 79 -1.15 -1.70 5.31
CA ARG A 79 -0.07 -1.15 6.14
C ARG A 79 0.02 -1.76 7.55
N PRO A 80 -1.09 -1.97 8.29
CA PRO A 80 -0.99 -2.56 9.62
C PRO A 80 -0.44 -3.98 9.62
N TYR A 81 -0.48 -4.66 8.48
CA TYR A 81 -0.03 -6.05 8.35
C TYR A 81 1.36 -6.19 7.72
N ARG A 82 1.82 -5.21 6.93
CA ARG A 82 3.10 -5.31 6.21
C ARG A 82 4.20 -4.41 6.75
N MET A 83 3.85 -3.32 7.41
CA MET A 83 4.84 -2.42 8.00
C MET A 83 5.31 -2.93 9.36
N ASP A 84 6.58 -2.70 9.66
CA ASP A 84 7.14 -2.97 10.99
C ASP A 84 6.76 -1.81 11.92
N LEU A 85 5.65 -1.96 12.62
CA LEU A 85 5.09 -0.94 13.49
C LEU A 85 5.31 -1.28 14.96
N PRO A 86 5.52 -0.28 15.84
CA PRO A 86 5.62 -0.54 17.27
C PRO A 86 4.36 -1.20 17.82
N LYS A 87 4.51 -2.15 18.73
CA LYS A 87 3.38 -2.84 19.36
C LYS A 87 2.48 -1.90 20.16
N THR A 88 3.02 -0.77 20.60
CA THR A 88 2.30 0.25 21.34
C THR A 88 1.50 1.19 20.45
N LEU A 89 1.70 1.13 19.14
CA LEU A 89 0.99 1.96 18.18
C LEU A 89 -0.46 1.50 18.06
N ARG A 90 -1.39 2.44 18.12
CA ARG A 90 -2.82 2.20 17.90
C ARG A 90 -3.14 2.53 16.45
N TRP A 91 -3.62 1.54 15.73
CA TRP A 91 -4.06 1.70 14.34
C TRP A 91 -5.58 1.55 14.29
N VAL A 92 -6.27 2.63 13.90
CA VAL A 92 -7.74 2.67 13.85
C VAL A 92 -8.16 2.93 12.41
N GLU A 93 -9.01 2.06 11.87
CA GLU A 93 -9.51 2.19 10.50
C GLU A 93 -11.01 2.49 10.49
N PHE A 94 -11.39 3.41 9.62
CA PHE A 94 -12.79 3.71 9.28
C PHE A 94 -13.00 3.52 7.79
N ASP A 95 -14.07 2.82 7.44
CA ASP A 95 -14.38 2.59 6.05
C ASP A 95 -15.88 2.78 5.75
#